data_4c8e60a547e5719a912a24f3a0f262ba
#
_entry.id   4c8e60a547e5719a912a24f3a0f262ba
#
_cell.length_a   1.000
_cell.length_b   1.000
_cell.length_c   1.000
_cell.angle_alpha   90.00
_cell.angle_beta   90.00
_cell.angle_gamma   90.00
#
_symmetry.space_group_name_H-M   'P 1'
#
loop_
_entity.id
_entity.type
_entity.pdbx_description
1 polymer ?
#
loop_
_entity_poly.entity_id
_entity_poly.type
_entity_poly.pdbx_seq_one_letter_code
_entity_poly.pdbx_strand_id
1 'polypeptide(L)'
;DLYDQSSAAIIPYDNNNLNAIWTFCSSPSFHDEVRKIDKKKNVTNATLVKIPFDLDYWTKIAEEQYPNGLPKPYSDDPTQWIFHGFPSKSESPLHVAIAHLLGYQWPAETDTEMELSDEARELIKQSQTLSSHVDDDGIACLSPIRGEKPADERLEVLLMDIYGSEWNTSLRNQLLEDAK
;
A
#
# COMPACT_ATOMS: atom_id res chain seq x y z
N ASP A 1 -7.18 -4.24 -1.99
CA ASP A 1 -7.11 -3.39 -0.78
C ASP A 1 -7.80 -4.10 0.37
N LEU A 2 -7.12 -4.20 1.51
CA LEU A 2 -7.66 -4.80 2.71
C LEU A 2 -8.27 -3.68 3.58
N TYR A 3 -9.58 -3.76 3.82
CA TYR A 3 -10.29 -2.87 4.74
C TYR A 3 -10.58 -3.62 6.03
N ASP A 4 -10.29 -3.00 7.14
CA ASP A 4 -10.66 -3.53 8.44
C ASP A 4 -12.10 -3.09 8.82
N GLN A 5 -12.62 -3.60 9.93
CA GLN A 5 -13.99 -3.30 10.39
C GLN A 5 -14.19 -1.84 10.81
N SER A 6 -13.12 -1.06 10.98
CA SER A 6 -13.17 0.36 11.35
C SER A 6 -13.17 1.29 10.14
N SER A 7 -13.00 0.76 8.94
CA SER A 7 -12.95 1.51 7.69
C SER A 7 -14.15 1.23 6.80
N ALA A 8 -14.62 2.24 6.08
CA ALA A 8 -15.65 2.11 5.06
C ALA A 8 -15.17 2.72 3.75
N ALA A 9 -15.34 2.01 2.64
CA ALA A 9 -15.09 2.54 1.31
C ALA A 9 -16.41 2.95 0.65
N ILE A 10 -16.44 4.13 0.07
CA ILE A 10 -17.54 4.62 -0.74
C ILE A 10 -17.07 4.58 -2.20
N ILE A 11 -17.69 3.73 -3.00
CA ILE A 11 -17.36 3.57 -4.41
C ILE A 11 -18.52 4.14 -5.22
N PRO A 12 -18.34 5.23 -5.98
CA PRO A 12 -19.41 5.78 -6.80
C PRO A 12 -19.71 4.85 -7.98
N TYR A 13 -20.99 4.73 -8.36
CA TYR A 13 -21.39 4.04 -9.60
C TYR A 13 -20.94 4.81 -10.86
N ASP A 14 -20.86 6.14 -10.75
CA ASP A 14 -20.34 7.02 -11.80
C ASP A 14 -19.21 7.85 -11.19
N ASN A 15 -18.01 7.70 -11.76
CA ASN A 15 -16.81 8.41 -11.30
C ASN A 15 -16.93 9.94 -11.42
N ASN A 16 -17.80 10.45 -12.30
CA ASN A 16 -18.07 11.88 -12.39
C ASN A 16 -18.64 12.47 -11.10
N ASN A 17 -19.25 11.62 -10.25
CA ASN A 17 -19.81 12.03 -8.98
C ASN A 17 -18.78 12.04 -7.84
N LEU A 18 -17.54 11.63 -8.09
CA LEU A 18 -16.52 11.50 -7.05
C LEU A 18 -16.26 12.83 -6.34
N ASN A 19 -16.18 13.94 -7.09
CA ASN A 19 -15.92 15.25 -6.52
C ASN A 19 -17.03 15.69 -5.55
N ALA A 20 -18.29 15.48 -5.92
CA ALA A 20 -19.44 15.79 -5.08
C ALA A 20 -19.49 14.93 -3.81
N ILE A 21 -19.23 13.63 -3.95
CA ILE A 21 -19.20 12.68 -2.83
C ILE A 21 -18.05 13.02 -1.89
N TRP A 22 -16.85 13.28 -2.43
CA TRP A 22 -15.69 13.70 -1.63
C TRP A 22 -15.99 14.98 -0.84
N THR A 23 -16.51 16.01 -1.52
CA THR A 23 -16.82 17.30 -0.90
C THR A 23 -17.83 17.16 0.24
N PHE A 24 -18.88 16.35 0.02
CA PHE A 24 -19.83 16.03 1.08
C PHE A 24 -19.19 15.30 2.25
N CYS A 25 -18.48 14.20 2.00
CA CYS A 25 -17.87 13.37 3.04
C CYS A 25 -16.80 14.12 3.85
N SER A 26 -16.15 15.11 3.25
CA SER A 26 -15.15 15.97 3.91
C SER A 26 -15.78 17.16 4.65
N SER A 27 -17.09 17.36 4.53
CA SER A 27 -17.79 18.51 5.13
C SER A 27 -18.25 18.23 6.57
N PRO A 28 -18.40 19.27 7.42
CA PRO A 28 -19.06 19.13 8.71
C PRO A 28 -20.49 18.59 8.62
N SER A 29 -21.19 18.90 7.53
CA SER A 29 -22.56 18.43 7.28
C SER A 29 -22.65 16.91 7.25
N PHE A 30 -21.67 16.21 6.68
CA PHE A 30 -21.64 14.75 6.69
C PHE A 30 -21.62 14.19 8.11
N HIS A 31 -20.73 14.72 8.95
CA HIS A 31 -20.67 14.30 10.36
C HIS A 31 -22.00 14.53 11.08
N ASP A 32 -22.62 15.67 10.87
CA ASP A 32 -23.89 16.02 11.52
C ASP A 32 -25.03 15.10 11.07
N GLU A 33 -25.12 14.81 9.77
CA GLU A 33 -26.12 13.88 9.24
C GLU A 33 -25.91 12.45 9.76
N VAL A 34 -24.66 11.97 9.83
CA VAL A 34 -24.35 10.69 10.45
C VAL A 34 -24.84 10.65 11.89
N ARG A 35 -24.59 11.71 12.68
CA ARG A 35 -24.93 11.75 14.10
C ARG A 35 -26.43 11.91 14.38
N LYS A 36 -27.20 12.40 13.43
CA LYS A 36 -28.67 12.37 13.50
C LYS A 36 -29.22 10.94 13.43
N ILE A 37 -28.56 10.06 12.64
CA ILE A 37 -29.00 8.67 12.44
C ILE A 37 -28.40 7.74 13.48
N ASP A 38 -27.11 7.88 13.77
CA ASP A 38 -26.36 6.99 14.67
C ASP A 38 -25.39 7.78 15.55
N LYS A 39 -25.62 7.68 16.87
CA LYS A 39 -24.78 8.33 17.89
C LYS A 39 -23.60 7.47 18.35
N LYS A 40 -23.48 6.23 17.88
CA LYS A 40 -22.40 5.34 18.26
C LYS A 40 -21.06 5.81 17.73
N LYS A 41 -20.00 5.46 18.43
CA LYS A 41 -18.63 5.80 18.01
C LYS A 41 -18.30 5.14 16.67
N ASN A 42 -18.63 3.85 16.51
CA ASN A 42 -18.43 3.10 15.28
C ASN A 42 -19.75 3.03 14.52
N VAL A 43 -19.73 3.58 13.32
CA VAL A 43 -20.88 3.65 12.43
C VAL A 43 -20.81 2.53 11.41
N THR A 44 -21.92 1.87 11.12
CA THR A 44 -22.00 0.77 10.16
C THR A 44 -22.31 1.27 8.75
N ASN A 45 -21.97 0.47 7.73
CA ASN A 45 -22.35 0.75 6.34
C ASN A 45 -23.86 0.94 6.17
N ALA A 46 -24.67 0.21 6.97
CA ALA A 46 -26.13 0.35 6.97
C ALA A 46 -26.61 1.74 7.43
N THR A 47 -25.81 2.44 8.22
CA THR A 47 -26.08 3.85 8.59
C THR A 47 -25.65 4.77 7.45
N LEU A 48 -24.48 4.57 6.87
CA LEU A 48 -23.94 5.43 5.80
C LEU A 48 -24.86 5.51 4.59
N VAL A 49 -25.46 4.40 4.17
CA VAL A 49 -26.40 4.38 3.02
C VAL A 49 -27.73 5.09 3.26
N LYS A 50 -28.02 5.47 4.51
CA LYS A 50 -29.24 6.21 4.88
C LYS A 50 -29.03 7.72 4.96
N ILE A 51 -27.80 8.18 4.83
CA ILE A 51 -27.48 9.60 4.91
C ILE A 51 -28.06 10.30 3.68
N PRO A 52 -28.86 11.36 3.86
CA PRO A 52 -29.38 12.11 2.74
C PRO A 52 -28.22 12.78 1.99
N PHE A 53 -28.20 12.62 0.67
CA PHE A 53 -27.19 13.19 -0.21
C PHE A 53 -27.87 13.86 -1.40
N ASP A 54 -27.66 15.17 -1.54
CA ASP A 54 -28.12 15.96 -2.67
C ASP A 54 -26.99 16.12 -3.68
N LEU A 55 -27.02 15.33 -4.75
CA LEU A 55 -25.97 15.31 -5.75
C LEU A 55 -25.82 16.67 -6.44
N ASP A 56 -26.92 17.32 -6.83
CA ASP A 56 -26.85 18.58 -7.57
C ASP A 56 -26.27 19.71 -6.72
N TYR A 57 -26.65 19.74 -5.45
CA TYR A 57 -26.10 20.72 -4.49
C TYR A 57 -24.60 20.50 -4.29
N TRP A 58 -24.18 19.25 -4.00
CA TRP A 58 -22.79 18.97 -3.70
C TRP A 58 -21.89 19.02 -4.93
N THR A 59 -22.42 18.80 -6.13
CA THR A 59 -21.70 19.04 -7.38
C THR A 59 -21.34 20.52 -7.54
N LYS A 60 -22.28 21.45 -7.29
CA LYS A 60 -21.99 22.88 -7.35
C LYS A 60 -20.93 23.32 -6.33
N ILE A 61 -21.05 22.81 -5.10
CA ILE A 61 -20.06 23.10 -4.06
C ILE A 61 -18.67 22.55 -4.44
N ALA A 62 -18.63 21.35 -5.02
CA ALA A 62 -17.38 20.75 -5.48
C ALA A 62 -16.73 21.55 -6.62
N GLU A 63 -17.51 22.03 -7.59
CA GLU A 63 -17.03 22.88 -8.68
C GLU A 63 -16.46 24.21 -8.17
N GLU A 64 -17.09 24.80 -7.14
CA GLU A 64 -16.62 26.03 -6.51
C GLU A 64 -15.33 25.79 -5.68
N GLN A 65 -15.26 24.71 -4.93
CA GLN A 65 -14.10 24.42 -4.05
C GLN A 65 -12.91 23.82 -4.79
N TYR A 66 -13.18 23.03 -5.81
CA TYR A 66 -12.18 22.27 -6.55
C TYR A 66 -12.28 22.49 -8.07
N PRO A 67 -12.12 23.73 -8.56
CA PRO A 67 -12.29 24.07 -10.00
C PRO A 67 -11.29 23.33 -10.90
N ASN A 68 -10.17 22.85 -10.36
CA ASN A 68 -9.15 22.09 -11.06
C ASN A 68 -9.16 20.61 -10.72
N GLY A 69 -10.26 20.09 -10.16
CA GLY A 69 -10.38 18.73 -9.63
C GLY A 69 -9.94 18.60 -8.18
N LEU A 70 -10.18 17.43 -7.60
CA LEU A 70 -9.80 17.15 -6.22
C LEU A 70 -8.28 17.27 -6.04
N PRO A 71 -7.82 17.73 -4.85
CA PRO A 71 -6.40 17.70 -4.55
C PRO A 71 -5.92 16.25 -4.59
N LYS A 72 -4.71 16.04 -5.11
CA LYS A 72 -4.09 14.73 -5.02
C LYS A 72 -3.98 14.32 -3.56
N PRO A 73 -4.20 13.05 -3.23
CA PRO A 73 -4.01 12.55 -1.89
C PRO A 73 -2.59 12.90 -1.42
N TYR A 74 -2.50 13.64 -0.32
CA TYR A 74 -1.23 13.83 0.35
C TYR A 74 -1.06 12.73 1.38
N SER A 75 0.11 12.13 1.39
CA SER A 75 0.54 11.22 2.44
C SER A 75 1.96 11.61 2.86
N ASP A 76 2.21 11.58 4.14
CA ASP A 76 3.55 11.67 4.72
C ASP A 76 4.20 10.30 4.85
N ASP A 77 3.57 9.26 4.29
CA ASP A 77 4.14 7.93 4.16
C ASP A 77 5.46 8.01 3.36
N PRO A 78 6.59 7.61 3.94
CA PRO A 78 7.89 7.63 3.26
C PRO A 78 7.90 6.85 1.94
N THR A 79 7.04 5.86 1.75
CA THR A 79 6.95 5.10 0.49
C THR A 79 6.54 5.95 -0.71
N GLN A 80 5.93 7.12 -0.49
CA GLN A 80 5.65 8.07 -1.56
C GLN A 80 6.89 8.88 -1.99
N TRP A 81 7.90 8.98 -1.13
CA TRP A 81 9.11 9.75 -1.36
C TRP A 81 10.34 8.87 -1.51
N ILE A 82 10.43 7.83 -0.69
CA ILE A 82 11.50 6.85 -0.68
C ILE A 82 10.86 5.46 -0.72
N PHE A 83 11.32 4.62 -1.65
CA PHE A 83 10.82 3.25 -1.74
C PHE A 83 11.54 2.36 -0.70
N HIS A 84 10.90 2.11 0.44
CA HIS A 84 11.41 1.23 1.50
C HIS A 84 11.19 -0.26 1.23
N GLY A 85 10.62 -0.61 0.08
CA GLY A 85 10.42 -1.99 -0.34
C GLY A 85 11.64 -2.63 -1.02
N PHE A 86 12.78 -1.91 -1.15
CA PHE A 86 14.03 -2.54 -1.56
C PHE A 86 14.81 -3.00 -0.33
N PRO A 87 15.16 -4.31 -0.21
CA PRO A 87 15.61 -4.89 1.08
C PRO A 87 16.80 -4.16 1.71
N SER A 88 17.87 -3.85 0.97
CA SER A 88 19.06 -3.22 1.56
C SER A 88 18.85 -1.75 1.97
N LYS A 89 17.71 -1.15 1.65
CA LYS A 89 17.34 0.23 2.00
C LYS A 89 16.18 0.29 3.00
N SER A 90 15.69 -0.86 3.41
CA SER A 90 14.61 -0.99 4.39
C SER A 90 15.14 -1.04 5.83
N GLU A 91 14.33 -0.60 6.78
CA GLU A 91 14.57 -0.81 8.21
C GLU A 91 14.43 -2.29 8.63
N SER A 92 13.77 -3.11 7.80
CA SER A 92 13.54 -4.54 8.03
C SER A 92 13.94 -5.37 6.80
N PRO A 93 15.24 -5.41 6.43
CA PRO A 93 15.70 -6.00 5.17
C PRO A 93 15.26 -7.44 4.95
N LEU A 94 15.33 -8.26 6.01
CA LEU A 94 14.98 -9.68 5.93
C LEU A 94 13.49 -9.89 5.67
N HIS A 95 12.62 -9.11 6.34
CA HIS A 95 11.16 -9.19 6.11
C HIS A 95 10.78 -8.73 4.71
N VAL A 96 11.42 -7.67 4.22
CA VAL A 96 11.22 -7.16 2.86
C VAL A 96 11.69 -8.17 1.82
N ALA A 97 12.83 -8.83 2.03
CA ALA A 97 13.31 -9.88 1.15
C ALA A 97 12.37 -11.09 1.11
N ILE A 98 11.82 -11.50 2.26
CA ILE A 98 10.79 -12.55 2.32
C ILE A 98 9.54 -12.15 1.55
N ALA A 99 9.10 -10.91 1.70
CA ALA A 99 7.92 -10.41 0.98
C ALA A 99 8.14 -10.46 -0.54
N HIS A 100 9.33 -10.07 -1.05
CA HIS A 100 9.68 -10.23 -2.46
C HIS A 100 9.72 -11.70 -2.88
N LEU A 101 10.31 -12.57 -2.10
CA LEU A 101 10.35 -14.01 -2.39
C LEU A 101 8.94 -14.58 -2.59
N LEU A 102 7.97 -14.11 -1.82
CA LEU A 102 6.56 -14.51 -1.89
C LEU A 102 5.75 -13.70 -2.92
N GLY A 103 6.37 -12.89 -3.76
CA GLY A 103 5.71 -12.16 -4.84
C GLY A 103 4.93 -10.91 -4.39
N TYR A 104 5.13 -10.43 -3.17
CA TYR A 104 4.48 -9.18 -2.75
C TYR A 104 5.06 -7.98 -3.51
N GLN A 105 4.18 -7.11 -3.99
CA GLN A 105 4.53 -5.84 -4.61
C GLN A 105 3.96 -4.69 -3.80
N TRP A 106 4.78 -3.67 -3.55
CA TRP A 106 4.34 -2.45 -2.87
C TRP A 106 3.54 -1.55 -3.81
N PRO A 107 2.66 -0.70 -3.27
CA PRO A 107 1.92 0.26 -4.08
C PRO A 107 2.83 1.11 -4.99
N ALA A 108 4.01 1.50 -4.50
CA ALA A 108 4.98 2.25 -5.27
C ALA A 108 5.50 1.52 -6.53
N GLU A 109 5.44 0.19 -6.56
CA GLU A 109 5.86 -0.62 -7.71
C GLU A 109 4.75 -0.75 -8.77
N THR A 110 3.50 -0.60 -8.37
CA THR A 110 2.32 -0.88 -9.21
C THR A 110 1.50 0.35 -9.56
N ASP A 111 1.53 1.40 -8.74
CA ASP A 111 0.79 2.64 -8.97
C ASP A 111 1.67 3.66 -9.69
N THR A 112 1.42 3.81 -11.00
CA THR A 112 2.15 4.75 -11.86
C THR A 112 1.83 6.22 -11.59
N GLU A 113 0.72 6.50 -10.89
CA GLU A 113 0.28 7.85 -10.55
C GLU A 113 0.89 8.35 -9.23
N MET A 114 1.55 7.46 -8.49
CA MET A 114 2.19 7.82 -7.23
C MET A 114 3.36 8.79 -7.45
N GLU A 115 3.36 9.89 -6.71
CA GLU A 115 4.47 10.85 -6.72
C GLU A 115 5.64 10.27 -5.90
N LEU A 116 6.74 10.01 -6.58
CA LEU A 116 7.93 9.41 -5.99
C LEU A 116 9.17 10.25 -6.31
N SER A 117 10.15 10.23 -5.40
CA SER A 117 11.47 10.78 -5.66
C SER A 117 12.19 9.99 -6.76
N ASP A 118 13.21 10.58 -7.37
CA ASP A 118 14.04 9.88 -8.35
C ASP A 118 14.78 8.71 -7.71
N GLU A 119 15.20 8.82 -6.45
CA GLU A 119 15.78 7.72 -5.69
C GLU A 119 14.80 6.56 -5.52
N ALA A 120 13.55 6.84 -5.16
CA ALA A 120 12.52 5.81 -5.03
C ALA A 120 12.26 5.11 -6.37
N ARG A 121 12.21 5.85 -7.47
CA ARG A 121 12.04 5.30 -8.82
C ARG A 121 13.18 4.38 -9.21
N GLU A 122 14.41 4.72 -8.83
CA GLU A 122 15.58 3.88 -9.11
C GLU A 122 15.57 2.61 -8.27
N LEU A 123 15.18 2.69 -6.99
CA LEU A 123 15.02 1.53 -6.12
C LEU A 123 13.92 0.58 -6.62
N ILE A 124 12.83 1.12 -7.17
CA ILE A 124 11.78 0.30 -7.81
C ILE A 124 12.32 -0.47 -9.02
N LYS A 125 13.12 0.18 -9.87
CA LYS A 125 13.76 -0.52 -10.99
C LYS A 125 14.70 -1.63 -10.52
N GLN A 126 15.43 -1.40 -9.43
CA GLN A 126 16.26 -2.43 -8.81
C GLN A 126 15.41 -3.58 -8.26
N SER A 127 14.28 -3.30 -7.61
CA SER A 127 13.34 -4.32 -7.16
C SER A 127 12.83 -5.20 -8.29
N GLN A 128 12.60 -4.66 -9.47
CA GLN A 128 12.15 -5.42 -10.63
C GLN A 128 13.16 -6.50 -11.06
N THR A 129 14.45 -6.30 -10.78
CA THR A 129 15.48 -7.33 -11.07
C THR A 129 15.35 -8.56 -10.17
N LEU A 130 14.70 -8.42 -9.02
CA LEU A 130 14.47 -9.50 -8.07
C LEU A 130 13.33 -10.44 -8.49
N SER A 131 12.61 -10.11 -9.56
CA SER A 131 11.48 -10.90 -10.07
C SER A 131 11.85 -12.35 -10.43
N SER A 132 13.11 -12.62 -10.76
CA SER A 132 13.62 -13.97 -11.03
C SER A 132 13.66 -14.88 -9.79
N HIS A 133 13.59 -14.32 -8.59
CA HIS A 133 13.58 -15.04 -7.32
C HIS A 133 12.17 -15.27 -6.77
N VAL A 134 11.18 -14.61 -7.34
CA VAL A 134 9.78 -14.69 -6.90
C VAL A 134 9.27 -16.11 -7.06
N ASP A 135 8.52 -16.57 -6.08
CA ASP A 135 7.80 -17.84 -6.15
C ASP A 135 6.56 -17.74 -7.04
N ASP A 136 6.33 -18.71 -7.90
CA ASP A 136 5.28 -18.67 -8.91
C ASP A 136 3.87 -18.70 -8.30
N ASP A 137 3.72 -19.37 -7.15
CA ASP A 137 2.42 -19.50 -6.46
C ASP A 137 2.36 -18.73 -5.13
N GLY A 138 3.43 -18.01 -4.78
CA GLY A 138 3.52 -17.23 -3.55
C GLY A 138 3.74 -18.08 -2.29
N ILE A 139 4.20 -19.34 -2.45
CA ILE A 139 4.41 -20.29 -1.35
C ILE A 139 5.86 -20.77 -1.36
N ALA A 140 6.66 -20.35 -0.41
CA ALA A 140 8.02 -20.87 -0.22
C ALA A 140 8.03 -21.99 0.82
N CYS A 141 8.42 -23.19 0.41
CA CYS A 141 8.44 -24.37 1.29
C CYS A 141 9.59 -24.29 2.30
N LEU A 142 9.31 -24.48 3.59
CA LEU A 142 10.34 -24.51 4.65
C LEU A 142 11.30 -25.71 4.49
N SER A 143 10.79 -26.83 3.99
CA SER A 143 11.58 -28.03 3.68
C SER A 143 11.51 -28.34 2.20
N PRO A 144 12.53 -28.94 1.60
CA PRO A 144 12.51 -29.28 0.18
C PRO A 144 11.32 -30.17 -0.16
N ILE A 145 10.50 -29.79 -1.11
CA ILE A 145 9.34 -30.57 -1.56
C ILE A 145 9.39 -30.69 -3.09
N ARG A 146 9.27 -31.90 -3.62
CA ARG A 146 9.16 -32.17 -5.08
C ARG A 146 10.24 -31.55 -5.95
N GLY A 147 11.45 -31.36 -5.39
CA GLY A 147 12.56 -30.75 -6.11
C GLY A 147 12.68 -29.23 -5.98
N GLU A 148 11.76 -28.59 -5.29
CA GLU A 148 11.89 -27.21 -4.87
C GLU A 148 12.94 -27.06 -3.78
N LYS A 149 13.72 -25.98 -3.88
CA LYS A 149 14.66 -25.60 -2.82
C LYS A 149 13.90 -25.07 -1.60
N PRO A 150 14.40 -25.32 -0.39
CA PRO A 150 13.79 -24.77 0.81
C PRO A 150 13.89 -23.23 0.83
N ALA A 151 12.98 -22.59 1.56
CA ALA A 151 12.84 -21.15 1.61
C ALA A 151 14.10 -20.43 2.08
N ASP A 152 14.87 -21.02 3.01
CA ASP A 152 16.12 -20.45 3.52
C ASP A 152 17.21 -20.40 2.44
N GLU A 153 17.36 -21.44 1.62
CA GLU A 153 18.31 -21.45 0.51
C GLU A 153 17.90 -20.42 -0.57
N ARG A 154 16.61 -20.32 -0.88
CA ARG A 154 16.09 -19.35 -1.86
C ARG A 154 16.28 -17.92 -1.37
N LEU A 155 16.00 -17.68 -0.09
CA LEU A 155 16.18 -16.37 0.55
C LEU A 155 17.67 -15.99 0.57
N GLU A 156 18.57 -16.92 0.86
CA GLU A 156 20.01 -16.66 0.85
C GLU A 156 20.49 -16.24 -0.54
N VAL A 157 20.04 -16.91 -1.60
CA VAL A 157 20.36 -16.54 -2.99
C VAL A 157 19.85 -15.15 -3.34
N LEU A 158 18.61 -14.80 -2.95
CA LEU A 158 18.04 -13.49 -3.13
C LEU A 158 18.87 -12.40 -2.41
N LEU A 159 19.26 -12.65 -1.16
CA LEU A 159 20.09 -11.71 -0.38
C LEU A 159 21.49 -11.56 -0.96
N MET A 160 22.08 -12.64 -1.49
CA MET A 160 23.36 -12.56 -2.21
C MET A 160 23.28 -11.64 -3.42
N ASP A 161 22.21 -11.68 -4.18
CA ASP A 161 22.01 -10.78 -5.34
C ASP A 161 21.81 -9.32 -4.89
N ILE A 162 21.08 -9.10 -3.79
CA ILE A 162 20.81 -7.76 -3.26
C ILE A 162 22.10 -7.10 -2.75
N TYR A 163 22.89 -7.82 -1.97
CA TYR A 163 24.07 -7.27 -1.30
C TYR A 163 25.37 -7.47 -2.10
N GLY A 164 25.37 -8.34 -3.11
CA GLY A 164 26.51 -8.57 -3.98
C GLY A 164 27.81 -8.85 -3.19
N SER A 165 28.82 -8.03 -3.42
CA SER A 165 30.13 -8.16 -2.74
C SER A 165 30.11 -7.87 -1.23
N GLU A 166 29.07 -7.26 -0.71
CA GLU A 166 28.91 -6.98 0.73
C GLU A 166 28.38 -8.21 1.48
N TRP A 167 27.82 -9.20 0.76
CA TRP A 167 27.30 -10.40 1.38
C TRP A 167 28.39 -11.23 2.04
N ASN A 168 28.24 -11.49 3.33
CA ASN A 168 29.13 -12.30 4.12
C ASN A 168 28.44 -12.84 5.37
N THR A 169 29.09 -13.75 6.08
CA THR A 169 28.54 -14.37 7.30
C THR A 169 28.21 -13.36 8.40
N SER A 170 28.97 -12.27 8.52
CA SER A 170 28.70 -11.23 9.53
C SER A 170 27.40 -10.50 9.23
N LEU A 171 27.21 -10.08 7.99
CA LEU A 171 25.96 -9.42 7.53
C LEU A 171 24.76 -10.34 7.70
N ARG A 172 24.89 -11.63 7.28
CA ARG A 172 23.84 -12.62 7.48
C ARG A 172 23.41 -12.73 8.95
N ASN A 173 24.37 -12.82 9.86
CA ASN A 173 24.07 -12.93 11.28
C ASN A 173 23.45 -11.64 11.84
N GLN A 174 23.89 -10.49 11.36
CA GLN A 174 23.28 -9.20 11.73
C GLN A 174 21.82 -9.14 11.30
N LEU A 175 21.51 -9.47 10.06
CA LEU A 175 20.13 -9.48 9.54
C LEU A 175 19.21 -10.41 10.35
N LEU A 176 19.74 -11.55 10.79
CA LEU A 176 19.01 -12.49 11.64
C LEU A 176 18.78 -11.96 13.06
N GLU A 177 19.72 -11.19 13.61
CA GLU A 177 19.56 -10.56 14.93
C GLU A 177 18.55 -9.40 14.86
N ASP A 178 18.64 -8.57 13.82
CA ASP A 178 17.77 -7.40 13.62
C ASP A 178 16.30 -7.79 13.34
N ALA A 179 16.07 -9.04 12.93
CA ALA A 179 14.73 -9.58 12.66
C ALA A 179 14.05 -10.27 13.86
N LYS A 180 14.72 -10.34 15.03
CA LYS A 180 14.15 -10.93 16.26
C LYS A 180 13.32 -9.93 17.05
#